data_befb3c826a16c6c0e7c41e269922743a
#
_entry.id   befb3c826a16c6c0e7c41e269922743a
#
_cell.length_a   1.000
_cell.length_b   1.000
_cell.length_c   1.000
_cell.angle_alpha   90.00
_cell.angle_beta   90.00
_cell.angle_gamma   90.00
#
_symmetry.space_group_name_H-M   'P 1'
#
loop_
_entity.id
_entity.type
_entity.pdbx_description
1 polymer ?
#
loop_
_entity_poly.entity_id
_entity_poly.type
_entity_poly.pdbx_seq_one_letter_code
_entity_poly.pdbx_strand_id
1 'polypeptide(L)'
;TLAPREGSDSYREEEVYDPAYPEFRTHFVNVWRKLAAEFKAHNPKCVAFELLNEPHDGTPDATGWNKLQNEVLTAVREQDPERIVFVPAMGWQDYNYIKYARVAEEDPNAVVSFHYYLPMLLSHYKMLAWVGYQGAVQYPGVVIPTQSDADKYPQYASFHKTTYNADR
;
A
#
# COMPACT_ATOMS: atom_id res chain seq x y z
N THR A 1 -10.04 12.76 -6.67
CA THR A 1 -9.44 12.09 -7.84
C THR A 1 -8.66 13.12 -8.64
N LEU A 2 -7.37 12.87 -8.83
CA LEU A 2 -6.55 13.62 -9.77
C LEU A 2 -7.12 13.35 -11.17
N ALA A 3 -7.44 14.40 -11.94
CA ALA A 3 -7.90 14.21 -13.31
C ALA A 3 -6.72 13.72 -14.17
N PRO A 4 -6.94 12.81 -15.14
CA PRO A 4 -5.90 12.46 -16.08
C PRO A 4 -5.47 13.70 -16.87
N ARG A 5 -4.21 13.72 -17.32
CA ARG A 5 -3.73 14.77 -18.21
C ARG A 5 -4.57 14.79 -19.47
N GLU A 6 -4.76 15.97 -20.02
CA GLU A 6 -5.36 16.15 -21.34
C GLU A 6 -4.58 15.30 -22.37
N GLY A 7 -5.27 14.33 -22.99
CA GLY A 7 -4.66 13.38 -23.94
C GLY A 7 -4.01 12.12 -23.33
N SER A 8 -4.16 11.88 -22.03
CA SER A 8 -3.70 10.65 -21.36
C SER A 8 -4.90 9.86 -20.81
N ASP A 9 -5.03 8.60 -21.21
CA ASP A 9 -6.08 7.69 -20.71
C ASP A 9 -5.70 7.01 -19.38
N SER A 10 -4.52 7.28 -18.84
CA SER A 10 -4.01 6.64 -17.62
C SER A 10 -3.52 7.65 -16.60
N TYR A 11 -3.93 7.44 -15.33
CA TYR A 11 -3.29 8.05 -14.19
C TYR A 11 -1.89 7.47 -14.03
N ARG A 12 -0.90 8.32 -13.88
CA ARG A 12 0.41 7.89 -13.39
C ARG A 12 0.51 8.33 -11.94
N GLU A 13 0.37 7.38 -11.05
CA GLU A 13 0.53 7.62 -9.61
C GLU A 13 1.90 8.24 -9.31
N GLU A 14 2.93 7.84 -10.05
CA GLU A 14 4.28 8.35 -9.93
C GLU A 14 4.39 9.87 -10.12
N GLU A 15 3.45 10.50 -10.83
CA GLU A 15 3.44 11.96 -11.03
C GLU A 15 3.22 12.75 -9.74
N VAL A 16 2.58 12.16 -8.74
CA VAL A 16 2.40 12.77 -7.41
C VAL A 16 3.75 12.90 -6.67
N TYR A 17 4.68 12.01 -6.96
CA TYR A 17 6.02 11.98 -6.37
C TYR A 17 7.05 12.73 -7.20
N ASP A 18 6.77 12.94 -8.49
CA ASP A 18 7.70 13.52 -9.44
C ASP A 18 7.84 15.04 -9.22
N PRO A 19 9.08 15.53 -8.95
CA PRO A 19 9.34 16.96 -8.81
C PRO A 19 9.00 17.79 -10.05
N ALA A 20 8.87 17.15 -11.22
CA ALA A 20 8.48 17.83 -12.46
C ALA A 20 7.01 18.28 -12.45
N TYR A 21 6.20 17.76 -11.53
CA TYR A 21 4.76 18.04 -11.42
C TYR A 21 4.38 18.53 -10.01
N PRO A 22 4.91 19.66 -9.55
CA PRO A 22 4.69 20.13 -8.19
C PRO A 22 3.23 20.48 -7.89
N GLU A 23 2.42 20.74 -8.92
CA GLU A 23 0.99 20.99 -8.79
C GLU A 23 0.21 19.77 -8.29
N PHE A 24 0.55 18.55 -8.72
CA PHE A 24 -0.11 17.34 -8.23
C PHE A 24 0.20 17.09 -6.76
N ARG A 25 1.45 17.26 -6.39
CA ARG A 25 1.90 17.18 -4.99
C ARG A 25 1.16 18.18 -4.11
N THR A 26 1.13 19.45 -4.53
CA THR A 26 0.43 20.52 -3.82
C THR A 26 -1.06 20.21 -3.71
N HIS A 27 -1.68 19.71 -4.77
CA HIS A 27 -3.09 19.35 -4.78
C HIS A 27 -3.37 18.21 -3.78
N PHE A 28 -2.55 17.16 -3.77
CA PHE A 28 -2.70 16.03 -2.87
C PHE A 28 -2.60 16.45 -1.39
N VAL A 29 -1.61 17.27 -1.03
CA VAL A 29 -1.46 17.83 0.32
C VAL A 29 -2.68 18.69 0.69
N ASN A 30 -3.20 19.50 -0.23
CA ASN A 30 -4.36 20.36 0.03
C ASN A 30 -5.66 19.56 0.18
N VAL A 31 -5.82 18.43 -0.52
CA VAL A 31 -6.96 17.52 -0.32
C VAL A 31 -6.95 17.00 1.11
N TRP A 32 -5.81 16.52 1.61
CA TRP A 32 -5.69 16.02 2.98
C TRP A 32 -5.90 17.12 4.03
N ARG A 33 -5.40 18.34 3.79
CA ARG A 33 -5.67 19.48 4.67
C ARG A 33 -7.17 19.77 4.79
N LYS A 34 -7.89 19.73 3.67
CA LYS A 34 -9.35 19.93 3.66
C LYS A 34 -10.10 18.81 4.35
N LEU A 35 -9.72 17.55 4.09
CA LEU A 35 -10.32 16.40 4.77
C LEU A 35 -10.10 16.48 6.28
N ALA A 36 -8.89 16.80 6.73
CA ALA A 36 -8.60 16.96 8.16
C ALA A 36 -9.45 18.07 8.80
N ALA A 37 -9.61 19.20 8.14
CA ALA A 37 -10.46 20.29 8.63
C ALA A 37 -11.93 19.87 8.70
N GLU A 38 -12.46 19.17 7.71
CA GLU A 38 -13.85 18.70 7.66
C GLU A 38 -14.15 17.67 8.75
N PHE A 39 -13.24 16.71 8.94
CA PHE A 39 -13.42 15.64 9.91
C PHE A 39 -12.98 15.99 11.34
N LYS A 40 -12.44 17.18 11.59
CA LYS A 40 -11.93 17.62 12.89
C LYS A 40 -12.92 17.43 14.04
N ALA A 41 -14.22 17.66 13.79
CA ALA A 41 -15.26 17.49 14.81
C ALA A 41 -15.59 16.02 15.15
N HIS A 42 -15.11 15.08 14.33
CA HIS A 42 -15.34 13.66 14.56
C HIS A 42 -14.29 13.09 15.52
N ASN A 43 -14.73 12.24 16.43
CA ASN A 43 -13.84 11.62 17.41
C ASN A 43 -12.68 10.89 16.70
N PRO A 44 -11.40 11.21 16.97
CA PRO A 44 -10.25 10.59 16.34
C PRO A 44 -10.10 9.09 16.63
N LYS A 45 -10.79 8.57 17.65
CA LYS A 45 -10.87 7.13 17.94
C LYS A 45 -11.89 6.39 17.08
N CYS A 46 -12.77 7.10 16.39
CA CYS A 46 -13.82 6.51 15.55
C CYS A 46 -13.54 6.68 14.05
N VAL A 47 -12.76 7.70 13.69
CA VAL A 47 -12.38 8.01 12.32
C VAL A 47 -10.86 8.17 12.26
N ALA A 48 -10.20 7.36 11.48
CA ALA A 48 -8.77 7.47 11.16
C ALA A 48 -8.60 7.72 9.67
N PHE A 49 -7.45 8.22 9.26
CA PHE A 49 -7.10 8.41 7.86
C PHE A 49 -6.07 7.39 7.43
N GLU A 50 -6.14 6.96 6.19
CA GLU A 50 -5.06 6.26 5.50
C GLU A 50 -4.70 7.06 4.26
N LEU A 51 -3.42 7.46 4.12
CA LEU A 51 -3.02 8.51 3.20
C LEU A 51 -3.13 8.12 1.73
N LEU A 52 -2.86 6.88 1.41
CA LEU A 52 -2.92 6.35 0.05
C LEU A 52 -2.96 4.83 0.11
N ASN A 53 -3.67 4.18 -0.81
CA ASN A 53 -3.58 2.74 -0.96
C ASN A 53 -2.39 2.38 -1.86
N GLU A 54 -1.52 1.52 -1.38
CA GLU A 54 -0.43 0.89 -2.12
C GLU A 54 0.50 1.88 -2.87
N PRO A 55 1.12 2.88 -2.19
CA PRO A 55 2.00 3.84 -2.84
C PRO A 55 3.19 3.16 -3.52
N HIS A 56 3.54 3.67 -4.72
CA HIS A 56 4.65 3.18 -5.51
C HIS A 56 5.33 4.33 -6.28
N ASP A 57 6.49 4.81 -5.81
CA ASP A 57 7.22 5.94 -6.41
C ASP A 57 8.38 5.52 -7.35
N GLY A 58 8.55 4.21 -7.57
CA GLY A 58 9.62 3.68 -8.39
C GLY A 58 11.02 3.78 -7.78
N THR A 59 11.18 4.38 -6.60
CA THR A 59 12.48 4.47 -5.92
C THR A 59 12.73 3.28 -5.00
N PRO A 60 13.96 2.77 -4.91
CA PRO A 60 14.26 1.60 -4.07
C PRO A 60 14.22 1.90 -2.57
N ASP A 61 14.29 3.15 -2.16
CA ASP A 61 14.40 3.60 -0.77
C ASP A 61 13.20 4.41 -0.27
N ALA A 62 12.14 4.49 -1.07
CA ALA A 62 10.93 5.21 -0.76
C ALA A 62 11.09 6.72 -0.51
N THR A 63 12.13 7.36 -1.06
CA THR A 63 12.43 8.77 -0.78
C THR A 63 11.31 9.72 -1.22
N GLY A 64 10.74 9.50 -2.39
CA GLY A 64 9.65 10.33 -2.93
C GLY A 64 8.41 10.26 -2.03
N TRP A 65 7.98 9.04 -1.70
CA TRP A 65 6.84 8.82 -0.81
C TRP A 65 7.07 9.38 0.60
N ASN A 66 8.22 9.09 1.20
CA ASN A 66 8.55 9.58 2.54
C ASN A 66 8.48 11.11 2.63
N LYS A 67 8.91 11.81 1.58
CA LYS A 67 8.82 13.27 1.52
C LYS A 67 7.38 13.75 1.41
N LEU A 68 6.57 13.13 0.53
CA LEU A 68 5.17 13.49 0.33
C LEU A 68 4.33 13.20 1.58
N GLN A 69 4.46 12.00 2.16
CA GLN A 69 3.69 11.63 3.35
C GLN A 69 3.95 12.58 4.53
N ASN A 70 5.21 13.04 4.72
CA ASN A 70 5.53 13.98 5.79
C ASN A 70 4.90 15.36 5.56
N GLU A 71 4.82 15.83 4.31
CA GLU A 71 4.10 17.07 3.98
C GLU A 71 2.59 16.92 4.23
N VAL A 72 2.02 15.75 3.89
CA VAL A 72 0.61 15.46 4.17
C VAL A 72 0.36 15.37 5.68
N LEU A 73 1.20 14.65 6.43
CA LEU A 73 1.10 14.58 7.89
C LEU A 73 1.12 15.99 8.51
N THR A 74 2.07 16.82 8.10
CA THR A 74 2.14 18.22 8.56
C THR A 74 0.82 18.94 8.30
N ALA A 75 0.28 18.83 7.08
CA ALA A 75 -0.99 19.46 6.71
C ALA A 75 -2.19 18.95 7.52
N VAL A 76 -2.20 17.65 7.85
CA VAL A 76 -3.22 17.07 8.72
C VAL A 76 -3.07 17.59 10.16
N ARG A 77 -1.85 17.62 10.71
CA ARG A 77 -1.59 18.08 12.10
C ARG A 77 -1.90 19.54 12.32
N GLU A 78 -1.76 20.39 11.29
CA GLU A 78 -2.20 21.80 11.33
C GLU A 78 -3.71 21.93 11.63
N GLN A 79 -4.51 20.97 11.19
CA GLN A 79 -5.96 20.99 11.34
C GLN A 79 -6.46 20.12 12.50
N ASP A 80 -5.88 18.94 12.67
CA ASP A 80 -6.32 17.93 13.62
C ASP A 80 -5.10 17.16 14.21
N PRO A 81 -4.50 17.67 15.29
CA PRO A 81 -3.30 17.09 15.89
C PRO A 81 -3.51 15.69 16.49
N GLU A 82 -4.74 15.37 16.89
CA GLU A 82 -5.07 14.09 17.56
C GLU A 82 -5.49 12.96 16.61
N ARG A 83 -5.66 13.25 15.33
CA ARG A 83 -6.14 12.28 14.33
C ARG A 83 -5.16 11.12 14.15
N ILE A 84 -5.65 9.89 14.28
CA ILE A 84 -4.88 8.71 13.90
C ILE A 84 -4.72 8.71 12.38
N VAL A 85 -3.48 8.59 11.91
CA VAL A 85 -3.14 8.53 10.50
C VAL A 85 -2.34 7.28 10.22
N PHE A 86 -2.87 6.41 9.37
CA PHE A 86 -2.14 5.29 8.81
C PHE A 86 -1.30 5.79 7.63
N VAL A 87 -0.01 5.54 7.72
CA VAL A 87 0.98 5.88 6.72
C VAL A 87 1.44 4.59 6.05
N PRO A 88 1.02 4.35 4.80
CA PRO A 88 1.34 3.11 4.12
C PRO A 88 2.82 2.98 3.80
N ALA A 89 3.34 1.77 3.96
CA ALA A 89 4.67 1.43 3.48
C ALA A 89 4.71 1.55 1.95
N MET A 90 5.88 1.88 1.41
CA MET A 90 6.12 1.97 -0.03
C MET A 90 6.05 0.59 -0.71
N GLY A 91 6.13 0.58 -2.06
CA GLY A 91 6.22 -0.65 -2.85
C GLY A 91 4.94 -1.48 -2.81
N TRP A 92 3.79 -0.86 -3.12
CA TRP A 92 2.44 -1.44 -3.02
C TRP A 92 2.10 -1.87 -1.58
N GLN A 93 2.54 -1.08 -0.60
CA GLN A 93 2.37 -1.37 0.83
C GLN A 93 3.02 -2.70 1.26
N ASP A 94 4.03 -3.17 0.52
CA ASP A 94 4.69 -4.44 0.81
C ASP A 94 5.44 -4.36 2.16
N TYR A 95 5.26 -5.39 3.00
CA TYR A 95 5.88 -5.48 4.32
C TYR A 95 7.42 -5.38 4.30
N ASN A 96 8.07 -5.74 3.19
CA ASN A 96 9.52 -5.61 3.01
C ASN A 96 9.99 -4.14 2.95
N TYR A 97 9.07 -3.21 2.67
CA TYR A 97 9.36 -1.78 2.61
C TYR A 97 9.15 -1.05 3.93
N ILE A 98 8.63 -1.70 4.98
CA ILE A 98 8.50 -1.10 6.33
C ILE A 98 9.83 -0.52 6.81
N LYS A 99 10.94 -1.19 6.55
CA LYS A 99 12.30 -0.74 6.90
C LYS A 99 12.71 0.61 6.30
N TYR A 100 12.04 1.04 5.25
CA TYR A 100 12.26 2.33 4.58
C TYR A 100 11.27 3.42 5.00
N ALA A 101 10.24 3.08 5.75
CA ALA A 101 9.29 4.06 6.26
C ALA A 101 10.01 5.07 7.17
N ARG A 102 9.78 6.34 6.92
CA ARG A 102 10.35 7.46 7.66
C ARG A 102 9.23 8.37 8.15
N VAL A 103 8.32 7.78 8.89
CA VAL A 103 7.31 8.53 9.63
C VAL A 103 8.04 9.28 10.75
N ALA A 104 7.62 10.50 11.02
CA ALA A 104 8.18 11.25 12.12
C ALA A 104 8.09 10.42 13.40
N GLU A 105 9.23 9.99 13.95
CA GLU A 105 9.31 9.14 15.15
C GLU A 105 8.63 9.81 16.37
N GLU A 106 8.42 11.12 16.28
CA GLU A 106 7.83 11.95 17.31
C GLU A 106 6.31 12.12 17.15
N ASP A 107 5.68 11.58 16.10
CA ASP A 107 4.23 11.66 15.90
C ASP A 107 3.53 10.43 16.50
N PRO A 108 2.99 10.52 17.74
CA PRO A 108 2.39 9.37 18.43
C PRO A 108 1.09 8.90 17.80
N ASN A 109 0.52 9.68 16.87
CA ASN A 109 -0.73 9.39 16.19
C ASN A 109 -0.53 8.96 14.74
N ALA A 110 0.72 8.74 14.30
CA ALA A 110 1.05 8.15 13.01
C ALA A 110 1.41 6.68 13.16
N VAL A 111 0.81 5.83 12.33
CA VAL A 111 0.96 4.37 12.37
C VAL A 111 1.34 3.88 10.99
N VAL A 112 2.47 3.17 10.88
CA VAL A 112 2.86 2.54 9.60
C VAL A 112 1.92 1.38 9.31
N SER A 113 1.30 1.37 8.13
CA SER A 113 0.48 0.27 7.63
C SER A 113 1.17 -0.49 6.50
N PHE A 114 0.85 -1.76 6.35
CA PHE A 114 1.36 -2.61 5.27
C PHE A 114 0.34 -3.69 4.89
N HIS A 115 0.45 -4.16 3.64
CA HIS A 115 -0.30 -5.29 3.13
C HIS A 115 0.54 -6.57 3.23
N TYR A 116 -0.13 -7.68 3.54
CA TYR A 116 0.51 -8.98 3.63
C TYR A 116 -0.34 -10.03 2.91
N TYR A 117 0.11 -10.43 1.72
CA TYR A 117 -0.63 -11.34 0.84
C TYR A 117 0.02 -12.73 0.71
N LEU A 118 1.08 -13.00 1.49
CA LEU A 118 1.75 -14.29 1.37
C LEU A 118 1.00 -15.44 2.08
N PRO A 119 0.88 -16.60 1.47
CA PRO A 119 1.32 -16.91 0.10
C PRO A 119 0.35 -16.33 -0.94
N MET A 120 0.89 -15.62 -1.92
CA MET A 120 0.10 -14.87 -2.92
C MET A 120 -0.85 -15.77 -3.72
N LEU A 121 -0.47 -17.02 -3.96
CA LEU A 121 -1.30 -17.98 -4.66
C LEU A 121 -2.61 -18.30 -3.91
N LEU A 122 -2.60 -18.19 -2.59
CA LEU A 122 -3.79 -18.37 -1.75
C LEU A 122 -4.64 -17.09 -1.71
N SER A 123 -4.01 -15.95 -1.39
CA SER A 123 -4.71 -14.67 -1.23
C SER A 123 -5.31 -14.16 -2.55
N HIS A 124 -4.68 -14.50 -3.69
CA HIS A 124 -5.13 -14.14 -5.03
C HIS A 124 -5.68 -15.35 -5.80
N TYR A 125 -6.21 -16.33 -5.09
CA TYR A 125 -6.72 -17.56 -5.70
C TYR A 125 -7.77 -17.26 -6.77
N LYS A 126 -7.57 -17.85 -7.96
CA LYS A 126 -8.42 -17.65 -9.15
C LYS A 126 -8.47 -16.22 -9.72
N MET A 127 -7.63 -15.30 -9.28
CA MET A 127 -7.45 -14.01 -9.96
C MET A 127 -6.67 -14.23 -11.27
N LEU A 128 -7.40 -14.57 -12.34
CA LEU A 128 -6.82 -14.93 -13.65
C LEU A 128 -5.85 -13.89 -14.22
N ALA A 129 -6.17 -12.61 -14.05
CA ALA A 129 -5.37 -11.51 -14.58
C ALA A 129 -3.97 -11.43 -13.93
N TRP A 130 -3.83 -11.91 -12.70
CA TRP A 130 -2.59 -11.77 -11.92
C TRP A 130 -1.89 -13.10 -11.69
N VAL A 131 -2.64 -14.15 -11.38
CA VAL A 131 -2.08 -15.42 -10.95
C VAL A 131 -2.24 -16.51 -12.01
N GLY A 132 -3.36 -16.55 -12.74
CA GLY A 132 -3.60 -17.54 -13.79
C GLY A 132 -3.67 -19.00 -13.30
N TYR A 133 -3.55 -19.26 -12.00
CA TYR A 133 -3.63 -20.59 -11.41
C TYR A 133 -5.09 -21.01 -11.18
N GLN A 134 -5.44 -22.22 -11.62
CA GLN A 134 -6.79 -22.78 -11.52
C GLN A 134 -6.86 -24.12 -10.76
N GLY A 135 -5.70 -24.62 -10.28
CA GLY A 135 -5.62 -25.86 -9.52
C GLY A 135 -6.18 -25.72 -8.10
N ALA A 136 -6.07 -26.77 -7.32
CA ALA A 136 -6.45 -26.75 -5.91
C ALA A 136 -5.43 -25.99 -5.06
N VAL A 137 -5.90 -25.29 -4.03
CA VAL A 137 -5.06 -24.69 -3.00
C VAL A 137 -5.47 -25.15 -1.62
N GLN A 138 -4.52 -25.19 -0.69
CA GLN A 138 -4.77 -25.48 0.71
C GLN A 138 -3.92 -24.62 1.64
N TYR A 139 -4.37 -24.50 2.88
CA TYR A 139 -3.66 -23.86 3.98
C TYR A 139 -4.22 -24.39 5.31
N PRO A 140 -3.41 -24.69 6.30
CA PRO A 140 -1.93 -24.68 6.31
C PRO A 140 -1.33 -25.86 5.53
N GLY A 141 0.00 -25.83 5.35
CA GLY A 141 0.76 -26.84 4.64
C GLY A 141 1.36 -26.35 3.32
N VAL A 142 1.48 -27.25 2.34
CA VAL A 142 1.89 -26.86 0.99
C VAL A 142 0.70 -26.24 0.25
N VAL A 143 0.88 -25.06 -0.34
CA VAL A 143 -0.27 -24.35 -0.96
C VAL A 143 -0.81 -25.09 -2.18
N ILE A 144 0.06 -25.68 -3.01
CA ILE A 144 -0.35 -26.59 -4.10
C ILE A 144 -0.29 -28.03 -3.57
N PRO A 145 -1.41 -28.71 -3.34
CA PRO A 145 -1.41 -30.01 -2.66
C PRO A 145 -0.96 -31.18 -3.54
N THR A 146 -1.03 -31.04 -4.87
CA THR A 146 -0.75 -32.15 -5.78
C THR A 146 0.43 -31.90 -6.71
N GLN A 147 1.23 -32.95 -7.00
CA GLN A 147 2.30 -32.88 -7.99
C GLN A 147 1.75 -32.56 -9.40
N SER A 148 0.58 -33.10 -9.75
CA SER A 148 -0.08 -32.88 -11.03
C SER A 148 -0.36 -31.38 -11.28
N ASP A 149 -0.82 -30.65 -10.26
CA ASP A 149 -1.04 -29.21 -10.36
C ASP A 149 0.30 -28.45 -10.46
N ALA A 150 1.32 -28.88 -9.71
CA ALA A 150 2.65 -28.29 -9.79
C ALA A 150 3.28 -28.48 -11.18
N ASP A 151 3.09 -29.62 -11.81
CA ASP A 151 3.57 -29.91 -13.15
C ASP A 151 2.81 -29.10 -14.23
N LYS A 152 1.51 -28.94 -14.05
CA LYS A 152 0.66 -28.15 -14.96
C LYS A 152 0.95 -26.66 -14.89
N TYR A 153 1.41 -26.17 -13.73
CA TYR A 153 1.71 -24.76 -13.51
C TYR A 153 3.15 -24.57 -12.98
N PRO A 154 4.18 -24.85 -13.83
CA PRO A 154 5.58 -24.92 -13.38
C PRO A 154 6.09 -23.60 -12.78
N GLN A 155 5.54 -22.44 -13.17
CA GLN A 155 5.87 -21.15 -12.59
C GLN A 155 5.49 -21.04 -11.10
N TYR A 156 4.60 -21.91 -10.62
CA TYR A 156 4.16 -21.96 -9.22
C TYR A 156 4.63 -23.22 -8.48
N ALA A 157 5.47 -24.06 -9.07
CA ALA A 157 5.91 -25.32 -8.49
C ALA A 157 6.58 -25.17 -7.11
N SER A 158 7.16 -24.01 -6.79
CA SER A 158 7.72 -23.73 -5.47
C SER A 158 6.68 -23.81 -4.34
N PHE A 159 5.43 -23.49 -4.63
CA PHE A 159 4.33 -23.57 -3.65
C PHE A 159 3.92 -25.00 -3.30
N HIS A 160 4.36 -26.02 -4.07
CA HIS A 160 4.25 -27.43 -3.75
C HIS A 160 5.40 -27.92 -2.85
N LYS A 161 6.53 -27.20 -2.86
CA LYS A 161 7.74 -27.54 -2.08
C LYS A 161 7.84 -26.79 -0.75
N THR A 162 7.17 -25.65 -0.64
CA THR A 162 7.24 -24.80 0.53
C THR A 162 6.04 -25.03 1.44
N THR A 163 6.32 -25.37 2.71
CA THR A 163 5.29 -25.54 3.73
C THR A 163 5.03 -24.20 4.43
N TYR A 164 3.76 -23.83 4.50
CA TYR A 164 3.27 -22.66 5.23
C TYR A 164 2.51 -23.12 6.47
N ASN A 165 2.95 -22.71 7.65
CA ASN A 165 2.34 -23.08 8.92
C ASN A 165 1.40 -21.98 9.40
N ALA A 166 0.34 -22.40 10.14
CA ALA A 166 -0.62 -21.49 10.74
C ALA A 166 -0.03 -20.65 11.89
N ASP A 167 1.11 -21.07 12.44
CA ASP A 167 1.72 -20.51 13.65
C ASP A 167 2.84 -19.49 13.37
N ARG A 168 2.79 -18.77 12.24
CA ARG A 168 3.75 -17.70 11.91
C ARG A 168 3.08 -16.37 11.84
#